data_6b21634e2721a34686f2e5e6fcff073f
#
_entry.id   6b21634e2721a34686f2e5e6fcff073f
#
_cell.length_a   1.000
_cell.length_b   1.000
_cell.length_c   1.000
_cell.angle_alpha   90.00
_cell.angle_beta   90.00
_cell.angle_gamma   90.00
#
_symmetry.space_group_name_H-M   'P 1'
#
loop_
_entity.id
_entity.type
_entity.pdbx_description
1 polymer ?
#
loop_
_entity_poly.entity_id
_entity_poly.type
_entity_poly.pdbx_seq_one_letter_code
_entity_poly.pdbx_strand_id
1 'polypeptide(L)'
;MCIRDRLQPLIEHALHKYHLSNTETNIANSTSPDTNEANKFVEYDNWKQYANAIPCISDTQIHAAASIMEACISSILYKKLISIEKQQFEQNINTYILNHLTEDLSVDRLCEHLHLSRRKIYEYSEEFLHCSIAKYIKKMRLQHAQTLLTKTNLPISTISEQCGFSDYNYFCRVFKQENGMSARSYRTAQQT
;
A
#
# COMPACT_ATOMS: atom_id res chain seq x y z
N MET A 1 -20.27 -33.33 2.24
CA MET A 1 -20.83 -33.53 0.88
C MET A 1 -20.09 -32.57 -0.04
N CYS A 2 -19.50 -33.05 -1.13
CA CYS A 2 -18.68 -32.27 -2.05
C CYS A 2 -19.56 -31.36 -2.94
N ILE A 3 -19.07 -30.18 -3.35
CA ILE A 3 -19.76 -29.30 -4.30
C ILE A 3 -20.11 -30.04 -5.59
N ARG A 4 -19.21 -30.91 -6.07
CA ARG A 4 -19.47 -31.78 -7.22
C ARG A 4 -20.75 -32.61 -7.00
N ASP A 5 -20.90 -33.22 -5.80
CA ASP A 5 -22.04 -34.06 -5.47
C ASP A 5 -23.36 -33.30 -5.46
N ARG A 6 -23.33 -31.97 -5.16
CA ARG A 6 -24.50 -31.09 -5.21
C ARG A 6 -24.81 -30.61 -6.64
N LEU A 7 -23.78 -30.36 -7.43
CA LEU A 7 -23.96 -29.82 -8.79
C LEU A 7 -24.23 -30.92 -9.82
N GLN A 8 -23.70 -32.14 -9.60
CA GLN A 8 -23.87 -33.25 -10.53
C GLN A 8 -25.35 -33.53 -10.91
N PRO A 9 -26.28 -33.62 -9.96
CA PRO A 9 -27.70 -33.84 -10.31
C PRO A 9 -28.32 -32.69 -11.09
N LEU A 10 -27.90 -31.44 -10.80
CA LEU A 10 -28.39 -30.25 -11.50
C LEU A 10 -27.88 -30.20 -12.96
N ILE A 11 -26.63 -30.56 -13.17
CA ILE A 11 -26.01 -30.66 -14.49
C ILE A 11 -26.68 -31.76 -15.29
N GLU A 12 -26.88 -32.94 -14.70
CA GLU A 12 -27.55 -34.06 -15.36
C GLU A 12 -29.00 -33.74 -15.71
N HIS A 13 -29.74 -33.07 -14.81
CA HIS A 13 -31.10 -32.62 -15.07
C HIS A 13 -31.15 -31.57 -16.20
N ALA A 14 -30.24 -30.59 -16.21
CA ALA A 14 -30.16 -29.59 -17.27
C ALA A 14 -29.84 -30.22 -18.62
N LEU A 15 -28.91 -31.16 -18.66
CA LEU A 15 -28.53 -31.88 -19.88
C LEU A 15 -29.67 -32.78 -20.38
N HIS A 16 -30.39 -33.46 -19.49
CA HIS A 16 -31.55 -34.26 -19.85
C HIS A 16 -32.68 -33.40 -20.43
N LYS A 17 -32.98 -32.24 -19.83
CA LYS A 17 -33.96 -31.28 -20.34
C LYS A 17 -33.57 -30.74 -21.72
N TYR A 18 -32.28 -30.46 -21.92
CA TYR A 18 -31.75 -30.01 -23.22
C TYR A 18 -31.89 -31.08 -24.31
N HIS A 19 -31.63 -32.37 -23.98
CA HIS A 19 -31.84 -33.51 -24.89
C HIS A 19 -33.29 -33.71 -25.27
N LEU A 20 -34.22 -33.65 -24.28
CA LEU A 20 -35.65 -33.81 -24.54
C LEU A 20 -36.20 -32.66 -25.42
N SER A 21 -35.78 -31.40 -25.20
CA SER A 21 -36.19 -30.28 -26.03
C SER A 21 -35.70 -30.37 -27.48
N ASN A 22 -34.52 -30.97 -27.69
CA ASN A 22 -33.97 -31.14 -29.03
C ASN A 22 -34.54 -32.38 -29.75
N THR A 23 -34.98 -33.41 -29.06
CA THR A 23 -35.67 -34.56 -29.65
C THR A 23 -37.11 -34.20 -30.09
N GLU A 24 -37.83 -33.39 -29.36
CA GLU A 24 -39.18 -32.92 -29.75
C GLU A 24 -39.13 -31.99 -30.96
N THR A 25 -38.08 -31.17 -31.13
CA THR A 25 -37.95 -30.30 -32.31
C THR A 25 -37.48 -31.04 -33.58
N ASN A 26 -36.78 -32.20 -33.45
CA ASN A 26 -36.33 -33.01 -34.57
C ASN A 26 -37.37 -33.95 -35.15
N ILE A 27 -38.46 -34.30 -34.44
CA ILE A 27 -39.57 -35.12 -34.97
C ILE A 27 -40.42 -34.33 -35.99
N ALA A 28 -40.33 -32.99 -36.02
CA ALA A 28 -41.07 -32.13 -36.94
C ALA A 28 -40.38 -31.92 -38.32
N ASN A 29 -39.11 -32.28 -38.50
CA ASN A 29 -38.36 -32.06 -39.72
C ASN A 29 -37.50 -33.31 -40.09
N SER A 30 -38.11 -34.35 -40.62
CA SER A 30 -37.44 -35.52 -41.14
C SER A 30 -36.97 -35.31 -42.59
N THR A 31 -35.72 -35.01 -42.79
CA THR A 31 -34.96 -35.39 -44.02
C THR A 31 -33.46 -35.28 -43.75
N SER A 32 -32.78 -36.43 -43.94
CA SER A 32 -31.34 -36.72 -43.97
C SER A 32 -30.60 -36.81 -42.57
N PRO A 33 -29.75 -37.85 -42.40
CA PRO A 33 -28.93 -38.00 -41.19
C PRO A 33 -27.73 -37.06 -41.28
N ASP A 34 -27.86 -35.93 -40.63
CA ASP A 34 -26.81 -34.90 -40.58
C ASP A 34 -25.69 -35.25 -39.59
N THR A 35 -24.46 -35.04 -40.03
CA THR A 35 -23.21 -35.02 -39.27
C THR A 35 -23.25 -34.20 -37.97
N ASN A 36 -24.29 -33.47 -37.70
CA ASN A 36 -24.53 -32.66 -36.51
C ASN A 36 -24.87 -33.46 -35.26
N GLU A 37 -25.50 -34.65 -35.37
CA GLU A 37 -25.83 -35.46 -34.19
C GLU A 37 -24.59 -36.15 -33.62
N ALA A 38 -23.68 -36.64 -34.44
CA ALA A 38 -22.41 -37.22 -34.02
C ALA A 38 -21.53 -36.18 -33.29
N ASN A 39 -21.52 -34.94 -33.77
CA ASN A 39 -20.80 -33.86 -33.09
C ASN A 39 -21.41 -33.48 -31.72
N LYS A 40 -22.75 -33.53 -31.57
CA LYS A 40 -23.41 -33.26 -30.28
C LYS A 40 -23.11 -34.34 -29.22
N PHE A 41 -22.99 -35.61 -29.62
CA PHE A 41 -22.62 -36.70 -28.73
C PHE A 41 -21.15 -36.57 -28.25
N VAL A 42 -20.26 -36.19 -29.17
CA VAL A 42 -18.83 -35.95 -28.83
C VAL A 42 -18.68 -34.75 -27.87
N GLU A 43 -19.50 -33.70 -28.05
CA GLU A 43 -19.50 -32.55 -27.18
C GLU A 43 -20.04 -32.87 -25.76
N TYR A 44 -21.06 -33.71 -25.65
CA TYR A 44 -21.60 -34.20 -24.39
C TYR A 44 -20.61 -35.04 -23.57
N ASP A 45 -19.91 -35.97 -24.23
CA ASP A 45 -18.89 -36.79 -23.58
C ASP A 45 -17.70 -35.95 -23.13
N ASN A 46 -17.33 -34.93 -23.88
CA ASN A 46 -16.32 -33.95 -23.47
C ASN A 46 -16.72 -33.19 -22.20
N TRP A 47 -17.97 -32.67 -22.13
CA TRP A 47 -18.46 -31.99 -20.93
C TRP A 47 -18.48 -32.90 -19.69
N LYS A 48 -18.85 -34.15 -19.84
CA LYS A 48 -18.82 -35.14 -18.79
C LYS A 48 -17.40 -35.43 -18.28
N GLN A 49 -16.47 -35.48 -19.19
CA GLN A 49 -15.05 -35.61 -18.88
C GLN A 49 -14.51 -34.40 -18.12
N TYR A 50 -14.86 -33.18 -18.55
CA TYR A 50 -14.49 -31.94 -17.84
C TYR A 50 -15.17 -31.85 -16.46
N ALA A 51 -16.45 -32.16 -16.36
CA ALA A 51 -17.16 -32.18 -15.08
C ALA A 51 -16.52 -33.18 -14.09
N ASN A 52 -16.07 -34.32 -14.55
CA ASN A 52 -15.37 -35.31 -13.73
C ASN A 52 -13.94 -34.90 -13.34
N ALA A 53 -13.31 -34.01 -14.13
CA ALA A 53 -11.99 -33.45 -13.83
C ALA A 53 -12.03 -32.33 -12.76
N ILE A 54 -13.21 -31.78 -12.44
CA ILE A 54 -13.34 -30.78 -11.38
C ILE A 54 -13.00 -31.44 -10.03
N PRO A 55 -11.99 -30.92 -9.30
CA PRO A 55 -11.61 -31.49 -8.02
C PRO A 55 -12.76 -31.42 -7.02
N CYS A 56 -12.96 -32.51 -6.25
CA CYS A 56 -13.91 -32.50 -5.15
C CYS A 56 -13.38 -31.64 -4.01
N ILE A 57 -14.01 -30.50 -3.78
CA ILE A 57 -13.71 -29.60 -2.66
C ILE A 57 -14.82 -29.75 -1.63
N SER A 58 -14.47 -30.09 -0.40
CA SER A 58 -15.43 -30.19 0.70
C SER A 58 -15.86 -28.81 1.21
N ASP A 59 -17.06 -28.73 1.81
CA ASP A 59 -17.53 -27.49 2.44
C ASP A 59 -16.52 -26.98 3.50
N THR A 60 -15.87 -27.87 4.23
CA THR A 60 -14.83 -27.52 5.20
C THR A 60 -13.59 -26.88 4.56
N GLN A 61 -13.17 -27.35 3.39
CA GLN A 61 -12.05 -26.77 2.64
C GLN A 61 -12.42 -25.38 2.10
N ILE A 62 -13.67 -25.15 1.68
CA ILE A 62 -14.14 -23.86 1.23
C ILE A 62 -14.18 -22.87 2.39
N HIS A 63 -14.73 -23.27 3.53
CA HIS A 63 -14.73 -22.41 4.73
C HIS A 63 -13.31 -22.11 5.22
N ALA A 64 -12.41 -23.06 5.19
CA ALA A 64 -11.01 -22.84 5.53
C ALA A 64 -10.35 -21.84 4.57
N ALA A 65 -10.56 -21.99 3.26
CA ALA A 65 -10.03 -21.06 2.27
C ALA A 65 -10.61 -19.65 2.44
N ALA A 66 -11.94 -19.53 2.69
CA ALA A 66 -12.58 -18.25 2.96
C ALA A 66 -11.99 -17.57 4.21
N SER A 67 -11.79 -18.29 5.30
CA SER A 67 -11.19 -17.76 6.53
C SER A 67 -9.76 -17.28 6.32
N ILE A 68 -8.95 -18.01 5.53
CA ILE A 68 -7.61 -17.59 5.17
C ILE A 68 -7.66 -16.30 4.33
N MET A 69 -8.56 -16.21 3.35
CA MET A 69 -8.74 -15.01 2.54
C MET A 69 -9.16 -13.81 3.37
N GLU A 70 -10.09 -13.95 4.30
CA GLU A 70 -10.50 -12.89 5.24
C GLU A 70 -9.32 -12.40 6.08
N ALA A 71 -8.52 -13.32 6.62
CA ALA A 71 -7.34 -12.97 7.40
C ALA A 71 -6.28 -12.22 6.53
N CYS A 72 -6.06 -12.67 5.29
CA CYS A 72 -5.17 -12.00 4.35
C CYS A 72 -5.65 -10.59 3.99
N ILE A 73 -6.94 -10.44 3.65
CA ILE A 73 -7.55 -9.14 3.32
C ILE A 73 -7.45 -8.20 4.52
N SER A 74 -7.79 -8.65 5.71
CA SER A 74 -7.71 -7.86 6.94
C SER A 74 -6.27 -7.40 7.20
N SER A 75 -5.29 -8.27 7.01
CA SER A 75 -3.88 -7.92 7.16
C SER A 75 -3.41 -6.87 6.14
N ILE A 76 -3.85 -6.99 4.89
CA ILE A 76 -3.52 -6.03 3.82
C ILE A 76 -4.15 -4.67 4.11
N LEU A 77 -5.43 -4.64 4.50
CA LEU A 77 -6.13 -3.40 4.84
C LEU A 77 -5.49 -2.71 6.05
N TYR A 78 -5.14 -3.47 7.09
CA TYR A 78 -4.46 -2.94 8.26
C TYR A 78 -3.11 -2.30 7.92
N LYS A 79 -2.27 -2.99 7.13
CA LYS A 79 -1.00 -2.43 6.65
C LYS A 79 -1.19 -1.16 5.82
N LYS A 80 -2.22 -1.13 4.98
CA LYS A 80 -2.54 0.05 4.17
C LYS A 80 -2.98 1.23 5.03
N LEU A 81 -3.79 1.01 6.05
CA LEU A 81 -4.21 2.05 7.00
C LEU A 81 -3.03 2.64 7.75
N ILE A 82 -2.13 1.80 8.28
CA ILE A 82 -0.90 2.27 8.94
C ILE A 82 -0.02 3.09 7.98
N SER A 83 0.10 2.65 6.72
CA SER A 83 0.89 3.37 5.72
C SER A 83 0.32 4.76 5.43
N ILE A 84 -1.00 4.91 5.37
CA ILE A 84 -1.68 6.20 5.18
C ILE A 84 -1.46 7.08 6.41
N GLU A 85 -1.62 6.54 7.61
CA GLU A 85 -1.41 7.27 8.87
C GLU A 85 0.02 7.78 8.99
N LYS A 86 1.00 6.93 8.68
CA LYS A 86 2.42 7.30 8.60
C LYS A 86 2.65 8.46 7.63
N GLN A 87 2.17 8.34 6.40
CA GLN A 87 2.36 9.35 5.37
C GLN A 87 1.72 10.69 5.77
N GLN A 88 0.55 10.66 6.36
CA GLN A 88 -0.15 11.84 6.84
C GLN A 88 0.62 12.53 7.98
N PHE A 89 1.12 11.74 8.95
CA PHE A 89 1.93 12.27 10.04
C PHE A 89 3.22 12.90 9.52
N GLU A 90 3.96 12.22 8.65
CA GLU A 90 5.20 12.74 8.05
C GLU A 90 4.96 14.03 7.25
N GLN A 91 3.92 14.10 6.44
CA GLN A 91 3.59 15.30 5.67
C GLN A 91 3.22 16.48 6.57
N ASN A 92 2.37 16.27 7.56
CA ASN A 92 1.92 17.31 8.45
C ASN A 92 3.07 17.87 9.30
N ILE A 93 3.89 16.99 9.87
CA ILE A 93 5.04 17.41 10.69
C ILE A 93 6.10 18.14 9.85
N ASN A 94 6.39 17.67 8.63
CA ASN A 94 7.34 18.31 7.73
C ASN A 94 6.88 19.71 7.34
N THR A 95 5.62 19.84 6.95
CA THR A 95 5.03 21.13 6.59
C THR A 95 5.09 22.10 7.77
N TYR A 96 4.74 21.65 8.96
CA TYR A 96 4.79 22.47 10.15
C TYR A 96 6.21 22.92 10.47
N ILE A 97 7.17 22.00 10.51
CA ILE A 97 8.57 22.31 10.81
C ILE A 97 9.14 23.32 9.79
N LEU A 98 8.90 23.09 8.49
CA LEU A 98 9.43 23.98 7.44
C LEU A 98 8.85 25.39 7.50
N ASN A 99 7.61 25.55 7.92
CA ASN A 99 6.97 26.84 8.06
C ASN A 99 7.38 27.59 9.33
N HIS A 100 7.91 26.90 10.34
CA HIS A 100 8.22 27.45 11.65
C HIS A 100 9.67 27.23 12.09
N LEU A 101 10.61 27.12 11.10
CA LEU A 101 12.02 26.77 11.37
C LEU A 101 12.71 27.69 12.40
N THR A 102 12.39 28.98 12.36
CA THR A 102 12.97 30.00 13.24
C THR A 102 12.30 30.10 14.61
N GLU A 103 11.15 29.43 14.76
CA GLU A 103 10.36 29.47 15.98
C GLU A 103 10.76 28.36 16.96
N ASP A 104 10.17 28.43 18.17
CA ASP A 104 10.28 27.34 19.13
C ASP A 104 9.41 26.14 18.67
N LEU A 105 10.08 25.10 18.23
CA LEU A 105 9.47 23.82 17.81
C LEU A 105 9.40 22.85 19.01
N SER A 106 8.76 23.30 20.10
CA SER A 106 8.53 22.46 21.27
C SER A 106 7.52 21.33 20.96
N VAL A 107 7.60 20.26 21.74
CA VAL A 107 6.64 19.13 21.59
C VAL A 107 5.21 19.60 21.87
N ASP A 108 5.01 20.57 22.75
CA ASP A 108 3.68 21.10 23.09
C ASP A 108 3.03 21.79 21.88
N ARG A 109 3.77 22.62 21.16
CA ARG A 109 3.29 23.24 19.92
C ARG A 109 2.99 22.21 18.82
N LEU A 110 3.79 21.15 18.74
CA LEU A 110 3.48 20.05 17.83
C LEU A 110 2.20 19.31 18.24
N CYS A 111 1.97 19.10 19.53
CA CYS A 111 0.73 18.49 20.03
C CYS A 111 -0.49 19.32 19.64
N GLU A 112 -0.43 20.62 19.81
CA GLU A 112 -1.51 21.56 19.46
C GLU A 112 -1.79 21.55 17.96
N HIS A 113 -0.75 21.63 17.14
CA HIS A 113 -0.90 21.69 15.68
C HIS A 113 -1.40 20.36 15.08
N LEU A 114 -0.85 19.25 15.55
CA LEU A 114 -1.19 17.92 15.02
C LEU A 114 -2.42 17.31 15.71
N HIS A 115 -2.98 17.97 16.73
CA HIS A 115 -4.07 17.45 17.56
C HIS A 115 -3.78 16.07 18.16
N LEU A 116 -2.51 15.83 18.52
CA LEU A 116 -2.03 14.59 19.11
C LEU A 116 -1.55 14.79 20.54
N SER A 117 -1.70 13.76 21.37
CA SER A 117 -1.10 13.77 22.69
C SER A 117 0.43 13.69 22.63
N ARG A 118 1.12 14.21 23.64
CA ARG A 118 2.59 14.11 23.74
C ARG A 118 3.09 12.66 23.60
N ARG A 119 2.39 11.72 24.24
CA ARG A 119 2.69 10.30 24.13
C ARG A 119 2.62 9.81 22.67
N LYS A 120 1.57 10.20 21.94
CA LYS A 120 1.38 9.79 20.55
C LYS A 120 2.44 10.39 19.62
N ILE A 121 2.87 11.63 19.86
CA ILE A 121 4.00 12.24 19.14
C ILE A 121 5.28 11.41 19.31
N TYR A 122 5.59 10.97 20.52
CA TYR A 122 6.77 10.15 20.76
C TYR A 122 6.64 8.75 20.13
N GLU A 123 5.50 8.09 20.26
CA GLU A 123 5.23 6.80 19.61
C GLU A 123 5.41 6.90 18.08
N TYR A 124 4.79 7.89 17.46
CA TYR A 124 4.88 8.08 16.01
C TYR A 124 6.28 8.49 15.54
N SER A 125 7.00 9.28 16.33
CA SER A 125 8.38 9.63 15.95
C SER A 125 9.30 8.42 15.97
N GLU A 126 9.17 7.52 16.93
CA GLU A 126 9.96 6.27 16.94
C GLU A 126 9.50 5.29 15.85
N GLU A 127 8.19 5.10 15.68
CA GLU A 127 7.64 4.13 14.74
C GLU A 127 7.78 4.57 13.29
N PHE A 128 7.48 5.82 12.97
CA PHE A 128 7.40 6.31 11.59
C PHE A 128 8.66 7.04 11.12
N LEU A 129 9.27 7.85 11.99
CA LEU A 129 10.47 8.62 11.65
C LEU A 129 11.77 7.89 12.06
N HIS A 130 11.67 6.81 12.83
CA HIS A 130 12.79 6.00 13.33
C HIS A 130 13.84 6.81 14.11
N CYS A 131 13.41 7.88 14.76
CA CYS A 131 14.27 8.72 15.60
C CYS A 131 13.42 9.61 16.52
N SER A 132 14.05 10.18 17.55
CA SER A 132 13.35 11.14 18.42
C SER A 132 12.95 12.39 17.66
N ILE A 133 11.85 13.03 18.08
CA ILE A 133 11.32 14.25 17.46
C ILE A 133 12.34 15.39 17.42
N ALA A 134 13.14 15.56 18.47
CA ALA A 134 14.19 16.58 18.49
C ALA A 134 15.29 16.32 17.46
N LYS A 135 15.66 15.05 17.27
CA LYS A 135 16.62 14.65 16.23
C LYS A 135 16.04 14.89 14.83
N TYR A 136 14.75 14.64 14.68
CA TYR A 136 14.06 14.87 13.41
C TYR A 136 14.00 16.36 13.04
N ILE A 137 13.61 17.23 13.97
CA ILE A 137 13.61 18.68 13.78
C ILE A 137 15.03 19.17 13.39
N LYS A 138 16.05 18.71 14.11
CA LYS A 138 17.45 19.05 13.79
C LYS A 138 17.80 18.64 12.36
N LYS A 139 17.45 17.44 11.95
CA LYS A 139 17.66 16.92 10.58
C LYS A 139 16.98 17.81 9.52
N MET A 140 15.72 18.18 9.75
CA MET A 140 14.95 19.05 8.84
C MET A 140 15.59 20.44 8.70
N ARG A 141 16.02 21.05 9.81
CA ARG A 141 16.75 22.30 9.82
C ARG A 141 18.05 22.24 8.99
N LEU A 142 18.82 21.14 9.11
CA LEU A 142 20.03 20.94 8.34
C LEU A 142 19.77 20.70 6.86
N GLN A 143 18.72 19.97 6.50
CA GLN A 143 18.31 19.78 5.09
C GLN A 143 17.89 21.11 4.45
N HIS A 144 17.18 21.96 5.20
CA HIS A 144 16.87 23.29 4.73
C HIS A 144 18.15 24.14 4.53
N ALA A 145 19.11 24.04 5.45
CA ALA A 145 20.41 24.73 5.30
C ALA A 145 21.17 24.24 4.07
N GLN A 146 21.18 22.96 3.76
CA GLN A 146 21.78 22.41 2.53
C GLN A 146 21.14 23.04 1.28
N THR A 147 19.80 23.15 1.28
CA THR A 147 19.07 23.78 0.17
C THR A 147 19.45 25.26 0.00
N LEU A 148 19.54 26.02 1.10
CA LEU A 148 19.98 27.42 1.04
C LEU A 148 21.44 27.59 0.62
N LEU A 149 22.32 26.72 1.09
CA LEU A 149 23.74 26.72 0.70
C LEU A 149 23.93 26.47 -0.79
N THR A 150 23.11 25.64 -1.41
CA THR A 150 23.21 25.30 -2.85
C THR A 150 22.49 26.35 -3.73
N LYS A 151 21.36 26.88 -3.27
CA LYS A 151 20.50 27.76 -4.09
C LYS A 151 20.75 29.23 -3.89
N THR A 152 21.50 29.64 -2.87
CA THR A 152 21.70 31.05 -2.52
C THR A 152 23.15 31.38 -2.20
N ASN A 153 23.51 32.67 -2.33
CA ASN A 153 24.79 33.19 -1.91
C ASN A 153 24.75 33.87 -0.53
N LEU A 154 23.71 33.61 0.26
CA LEU A 154 23.56 34.18 1.59
C LEU A 154 24.78 33.86 2.49
N PRO A 155 25.17 34.76 3.41
CA PRO A 155 26.18 34.43 4.44
C PRO A 155 25.76 33.18 5.22
N ILE A 156 26.73 32.35 5.60
CA ILE A 156 26.46 31.11 6.31
C ILE A 156 25.82 31.38 7.68
N SER A 157 26.18 32.49 8.31
CA SER A 157 25.55 32.96 9.56
C SER A 157 24.05 33.22 9.37
N THR A 158 23.68 33.92 8.30
CA THR A 158 22.29 34.20 7.94
C THR A 158 21.53 32.91 7.66
N ILE A 159 22.14 31.95 6.97
CA ILE A 159 21.53 30.62 6.74
C ILE A 159 21.30 29.90 8.07
N SER A 160 22.28 29.94 8.98
CA SER A 160 22.14 29.37 10.32
C SER A 160 20.91 29.91 11.06
N GLU A 161 20.75 31.24 11.06
CA GLU A 161 19.61 31.92 11.69
C GLU A 161 18.28 31.55 11.01
N GLN A 162 18.22 31.61 9.68
CA GLN A 162 17.01 31.24 8.93
C GLN A 162 16.59 29.77 9.12
N CYS A 163 17.55 28.91 9.45
CA CYS A 163 17.28 27.51 9.78
C CYS A 163 16.94 27.28 11.26
N GLY A 164 16.84 28.36 12.06
CA GLY A 164 16.45 28.29 13.47
C GLY A 164 17.55 27.83 14.42
N PHE A 165 18.83 28.02 14.04
CA PHE A 165 19.95 27.81 14.97
C PHE A 165 20.32 29.15 15.62
N SER A 166 20.11 29.24 16.93
CA SER A 166 20.46 30.43 17.73
C SER A 166 21.97 30.60 17.93
N ASP A 167 22.74 29.51 17.84
CA ASP A 167 24.18 29.51 17.99
C ASP A 167 24.84 29.04 16.69
N TYR A 168 25.57 29.94 16.03
CA TYR A 168 26.32 29.69 14.82
C TYR A 168 27.41 28.61 14.99
N ASN A 169 28.11 28.60 16.14
CA ASN A 169 29.16 27.60 16.38
C ASN A 169 28.53 26.20 16.56
N TYR A 170 27.39 26.13 17.22
CA TYR A 170 26.62 24.89 17.32
C TYR A 170 26.19 24.41 15.93
N PHE A 171 25.64 25.29 15.10
CA PHE A 171 25.29 24.97 13.72
C PHE A 171 26.48 24.41 12.95
N CYS A 172 27.61 25.08 12.94
CA CYS A 172 28.80 24.63 12.21
C CYS A 172 29.27 23.23 12.63
N ARG A 173 29.25 22.97 13.95
CA ARG A 173 29.63 21.67 14.52
C ARG A 173 28.66 20.57 14.08
N VAL A 174 27.37 20.81 14.23
CA VAL A 174 26.32 19.83 13.89
C VAL A 174 26.26 19.61 12.37
N PHE A 175 26.38 20.66 11.57
CA PHE A 175 26.40 20.54 10.11
C PHE A 175 27.58 19.67 9.65
N LYS A 176 28.78 19.91 10.19
CA LYS A 176 29.97 19.09 9.88
C LYS A 176 29.81 17.64 10.32
N GLN A 177 29.23 17.42 11.48
CA GLN A 177 29.00 16.07 12.00
C GLN A 177 28.02 15.26 11.11
N GLU A 178 26.94 15.88 10.66
CA GLU A 178 25.90 15.19 9.86
C GLU A 178 26.32 15.05 8.38
N ASN A 179 27.09 15.98 7.83
CA ASN A 179 27.45 16.01 6.41
C ASN A 179 28.91 15.60 6.11
N GLY A 180 29.70 15.34 7.12
CA GLY A 180 31.13 14.99 6.98
C GLY A 180 32.04 16.17 6.60
N MET A 181 31.48 17.34 6.25
CA MET A 181 32.21 18.53 5.82
C MET A 181 31.60 19.83 6.32
N SER A 182 32.39 20.92 6.34
CA SER A 182 31.89 22.21 6.76
C SER A 182 30.84 22.77 5.78
N ALA A 183 29.93 23.65 6.26
CA ALA A 183 28.96 24.32 5.42
C ALA A 183 29.61 25.13 4.28
N ARG A 184 30.80 25.70 4.50
CA ARG A 184 31.59 26.39 3.48
C ARG A 184 32.08 25.43 2.39
N SER A 185 32.68 24.32 2.77
CA SER A 185 33.15 23.30 1.84
C SER A 185 31.96 22.67 1.06
N TYR A 186 30.84 22.45 1.74
CA TYR A 186 29.62 21.94 1.12
C TYR A 186 29.12 22.87 0.01
N ARG A 187 29.06 24.19 0.26
CA ARG A 187 28.68 25.18 -0.75
C ARG A 187 29.62 25.12 -1.97
N THR A 188 30.93 25.16 -1.74
CA THR A 188 31.90 25.15 -2.83
C THR A 188 31.79 23.88 -3.69
N ALA A 189 31.60 22.73 -3.05
CA ALA A 189 31.48 21.45 -3.77
C ALA A 189 30.19 21.30 -4.60
N GLN A 190 29.15 22.08 -4.29
CA GLN A 190 27.86 22.00 -5.01
C GLN A 190 27.71 23.10 -6.08
N GLN A 191 28.59 24.09 -6.10
CA GLN A 191 28.58 25.19 -7.08
C GLN A 191 29.61 24.96 -8.21
N THR A 192 30.35 23.86 -8.16
CA THR A 192 31.29 23.43 -9.21
C THR A 192 30.62 22.45 -10.15
#